data_99ffbb677b95879c5f09bcbfef8c34b6
#
_entry.id   99ffbb677b95879c5f09bcbfef8c34b6
#
_cell.length_a   1.000
_cell.length_b   1.000
_cell.length_c   1.000
_cell.angle_alpha   90.00
_cell.angle_beta   90.00
_cell.angle_gamma   90.00
#
_symmetry.space_group_name_H-M   'P 1'
#
loop_
_entity.id
_entity.type
_entity.pdbx_description
1 polymer ?
#
loop_
_entity_poly.entity_id
_entity_poly.type
_entity_poly.pdbx_seq_one_letter_code
_entity_poly.pdbx_strand_id
1 'polypeptide(L)'
;MGKKENLGKAVFEMFGVGGEKNKNVSEESTLVISEIPDPPPEKQKIFKREEIPQRGPEPVKSSHQATVLAAGSSFEGTLIAKGNVDMSGSFKGDIMAEGDIVLRSSLEGNVQGENVSLISCTVNGDVRATTSAKLDAQSIVTGNVYSGNLSSAGTIKGNIEASNQVVLNGTAVLEGNLTASTLTMEEGATIQGNFRISRKAKA
;
A
#
# COMPACT_ATOMS: atom_id res chain seq x y z
N MET A 1 16.95 54.29 -1.33
CA MET A 1 16.44 54.79 -2.63
C MET A 1 16.59 53.69 -3.68
N GLY A 2 15.52 53.10 -4.05
CA GLY A 2 15.01 52.91 -5.38
C GLY A 2 15.66 51.74 -6.12
N LYS A 3 14.97 50.67 -6.36
CA LYS A 3 14.16 50.39 -7.54
C LYS A 3 13.45 49.06 -7.42
N LYS A 4 12.19 49.15 -7.11
CA LYS A 4 11.21 48.10 -7.45
C LYS A 4 10.61 48.58 -8.75
N GLU A 5 10.93 47.97 -9.87
CA GLU A 5 10.17 48.06 -11.11
C GLU A 5 10.59 46.91 -12.03
N ASN A 6 9.55 46.30 -12.62
CA ASN A 6 9.58 45.39 -13.78
C ASN A 6 9.62 43.86 -13.55
N LEU A 7 8.64 43.38 -12.78
CA LEU A 7 8.26 41.97 -12.91
C LEU A 7 6.81 41.77 -13.48
N GLY A 8 6.18 42.83 -13.93
CA GLY A 8 4.81 42.84 -14.42
C GLY A 8 4.63 42.82 -15.93
N LYS A 9 5.69 42.87 -16.71
CA LYS A 9 5.61 43.05 -18.17
C LYS A 9 5.96 41.84 -19.05
N ALA A 10 6.45 40.79 -18.43
CA ALA A 10 6.90 39.61 -19.19
C ALA A 10 5.84 38.50 -19.35
N VAL A 11 4.65 38.66 -18.78
CA VAL A 11 3.61 37.62 -18.82
C VAL A 11 2.52 37.93 -19.87
N PHE A 12 2.51 39.14 -20.44
CA PHE A 12 1.43 39.55 -21.36
C PHE A 12 1.72 39.32 -22.87
N GLU A 13 2.91 38.91 -23.23
CA GLU A 13 3.28 38.71 -24.63
C GLU A 13 3.20 37.25 -25.12
N MET A 14 2.79 36.30 -24.28
CA MET A 14 2.80 34.88 -24.66
C MET A 14 1.44 34.29 -25.02
N PHE A 15 0.37 35.07 -24.95
CA PHE A 15 -0.95 34.68 -25.44
C PHE A 15 -1.55 35.73 -26.35
N GLY A 16 -0.98 35.83 -27.59
CA GLY A 16 -1.54 36.60 -28.65
C GLY A 16 -2.80 35.93 -29.20
N VAL A 17 -3.96 36.43 -28.76
CA VAL A 17 -5.23 36.19 -29.50
C VAL A 17 -5.51 37.43 -30.30
N GLY A 18 -5.18 37.36 -31.61
CA GLY A 18 -5.54 38.36 -32.57
C GLY A 18 -7.04 38.34 -32.83
N GLY A 19 -7.69 39.40 -32.43
CA GLY A 19 -9.06 39.70 -32.82
C GLY A 19 -9.05 40.41 -34.16
N GLU A 20 -9.69 39.86 -35.17
CA GLU A 20 -10.10 40.61 -36.33
C GLU A 20 -11.61 40.75 -36.35
N LYS A 21 -12.00 42.05 -36.29
CA LYS A 21 -13.34 42.54 -36.57
C LYS A 21 -13.55 42.49 -38.10
N ASN A 22 -14.60 41.87 -38.55
CA ASN A 22 -15.19 42.29 -39.84
C ASN A 22 -16.68 42.53 -39.68
N LYS A 23 -17.04 43.78 -39.96
CA LYS A 23 -18.40 44.29 -40.18
C LYS A 23 -18.76 44.01 -41.63
N ASN A 24 -19.98 43.62 -41.89
CA ASN A 24 -20.97 44.19 -42.78
C ASN A 24 -21.99 43.13 -43.19
N VAL A 25 -23.18 43.41 -42.84
CA VAL A 25 -24.28 44.04 -43.64
C VAL A 25 -25.21 43.04 -44.30
N SER A 26 -26.44 43.08 -43.78
CA SER A 26 -27.78 43.02 -44.40
C SER A 26 -27.99 42.09 -45.59
N GLU A 27 -28.95 41.25 -45.53
CA GLU A 27 -30.28 41.42 -46.19
C GLU A 27 -31.06 40.10 -46.07
N GLU A 28 -32.19 40.23 -45.47
CA GLU A 28 -33.53 39.75 -45.85
C GLU A 28 -33.59 38.74 -47.01
N SER A 29 -33.98 37.52 -46.73
CA SER A 29 -34.78 36.69 -47.61
C SER A 29 -35.62 35.70 -46.80
N THR A 30 -36.83 36.05 -46.71
CA THR A 30 -38.03 35.28 -46.41
C THR A 30 -38.11 34.00 -47.26
N LEU A 31 -38.82 32.99 -46.69
CA LEU A 31 -39.44 31.83 -47.35
C LEU A 31 -38.57 30.58 -47.39
N VAL A 32 -39.03 29.44 -46.96
CA VAL A 32 -40.31 28.74 -47.08
C VAL A 32 -40.28 27.62 -46.03
N ILE A 33 -41.29 27.56 -45.24
CA ILE A 33 -41.61 26.42 -44.43
C ILE A 33 -42.04 25.28 -45.34
N SER A 34 -41.21 24.32 -45.59
CA SER A 34 -41.64 23.04 -46.12
C SER A 34 -41.82 22.07 -44.98
N GLU A 35 -43.07 21.72 -44.81
CA GLU A 35 -43.52 20.68 -43.86
C GLU A 35 -42.68 19.41 -44.01
N ILE A 36 -42.03 19.08 -42.94
CA ILE A 36 -41.48 17.74 -42.76
C ILE A 36 -42.59 16.90 -42.13
N PRO A 37 -43.07 15.84 -42.77
CA PRO A 37 -44.10 14.99 -42.18
C PRO A 37 -43.49 14.29 -40.96
N ASP A 38 -44.30 14.30 -39.89
CA ASP A 38 -44.01 13.56 -38.63
C ASP A 38 -43.66 12.10 -38.94
N PRO A 39 -42.57 11.58 -38.36
CA PRO A 39 -42.31 10.16 -38.40
C PRO A 39 -43.37 9.45 -37.51
N PRO A 40 -43.86 8.26 -37.93
CA PRO A 40 -44.83 7.53 -37.18
C PRO A 40 -44.31 7.18 -35.78
N PRO A 41 -45.19 7.08 -34.79
CA PRO A 41 -44.74 6.76 -33.41
C PRO A 41 -44.12 5.39 -33.35
N GLU A 42 -42.79 5.34 -33.33
CA GLU A 42 -42.10 4.14 -32.92
C GLU A 42 -42.48 3.78 -31.51
N LYS A 43 -43.08 2.62 -31.36
CA LYS A 43 -43.40 2.01 -30.12
C LYS A 43 -42.09 1.94 -29.28
N GLN A 44 -41.99 2.87 -28.34
CA GLN A 44 -40.98 2.79 -27.30
C GLN A 44 -41.14 1.42 -26.60
N LYS A 45 -40.29 0.48 -26.94
CA LYS A 45 -40.05 -0.65 -26.09
C LYS A 45 -39.49 -0.10 -24.79
N ILE A 46 -40.35 -0.04 -23.82
CA ILE A 46 -39.98 0.19 -22.44
C ILE A 46 -39.07 -1.00 -22.10
N PHE A 47 -37.75 -0.77 -22.22
CA PHE A 47 -36.81 -1.63 -21.55
C PHE A 47 -37.14 -1.53 -20.07
N LYS A 48 -37.85 -2.52 -19.57
CA LYS A 48 -37.96 -2.76 -18.17
C LYS A 48 -36.53 -2.75 -17.66
N ARG A 49 -36.17 -1.65 -17.00
CA ARG A 49 -34.95 -1.55 -16.22
C ARG A 49 -35.09 -2.62 -15.16
N GLU A 50 -34.52 -3.79 -15.40
CA GLU A 50 -34.30 -4.76 -14.34
C GLU A 50 -33.56 -3.98 -13.25
N GLU A 51 -34.24 -3.74 -12.16
CA GLU A 51 -33.63 -3.29 -10.92
C GLU A 51 -32.53 -4.31 -10.63
N ILE A 52 -31.30 -3.92 -10.93
CA ILE A 52 -30.13 -4.61 -10.38
C ILE A 52 -30.36 -4.46 -8.88
N PRO A 53 -30.60 -5.55 -8.13
CA PRO A 53 -30.69 -5.44 -6.70
C PRO A 53 -29.36 -4.79 -6.28
N GLN A 54 -29.43 -3.57 -5.77
CA GLN A 54 -28.35 -2.97 -5.05
C GLN A 54 -28.11 -3.90 -3.85
N ARG A 55 -27.28 -4.91 -4.04
CA ARG A 55 -26.60 -5.53 -2.93
C ARG A 55 -25.84 -4.36 -2.29
N GLY A 56 -26.44 -3.78 -1.27
CA GLY A 56 -25.70 -3.00 -0.32
C GLY A 56 -24.45 -3.80 0.05
N PRO A 57 -23.35 -3.16 0.39
CA PRO A 57 -22.16 -3.89 0.79
C PRO A 57 -22.61 -4.88 1.86
N GLU A 58 -22.65 -6.16 1.49
CA GLU A 58 -22.85 -7.21 2.47
C GLU A 58 -21.75 -6.97 3.49
N PRO A 59 -22.09 -6.84 4.78
CA PRO A 59 -21.06 -6.78 5.78
C PRO A 59 -20.25 -8.05 5.61
N VAL A 60 -19.04 -7.91 5.03
CA VAL A 60 -18.06 -8.98 5.07
C VAL A 60 -17.95 -9.33 6.54
N LYS A 61 -18.52 -10.46 6.91
CA LYS A 61 -18.33 -11.07 8.22
C LYS A 61 -16.87 -11.53 8.27
N SER A 62 -15.96 -10.57 8.33
CA SER A 62 -14.64 -10.81 8.88
C SER A 62 -14.85 -10.94 10.39
N SER A 63 -15.14 -12.15 10.82
CA SER A 63 -15.28 -12.51 12.22
C SER A 63 -13.95 -12.50 12.97
N HIS A 64 -12.95 -11.84 12.43
CA HIS A 64 -11.69 -11.60 13.11
C HIS A 64 -11.79 -10.21 13.73
N GLN A 65 -11.95 -10.18 15.06
CA GLN A 65 -11.85 -8.93 15.81
C GLN A 65 -10.44 -8.37 15.58
N ALA A 66 -10.36 -7.31 14.78
CA ALA A 66 -9.12 -6.63 14.52
C ALA A 66 -8.93 -5.53 15.58
N THR A 67 -7.79 -5.56 16.27
CA THR A 67 -7.36 -4.45 17.13
C THR A 67 -6.66 -3.43 16.24
N VAL A 68 -7.23 -2.22 16.12
CA VAL A 68 -6.67 -1.15 15.28
C VAL A 68 -6.11 -0.05 16.18
N LEU A 69 -4.81 0.25 16.04
CA LEU A 69 -4.15 1.36 16.69
C LEU A 69 -3.88 2.45 15.65
N ALA A 70 -4.55 3.58 15.83
CA ALA A 70 -4.47 4.70 14.88
C ALA A 70 -3.09 5.37 14.86
N ALA A 71 -2.78 6.01 13.73
CA ALA A 71 -1.57 6.81 13.58
C ALA A 71 -1.54 7.97 14.61
N GLY A 72 -0.36 8.25 15.17
CA GLY A 72 -0.19 9.27 16.20
C GLY A 72 -0.47 8.82 17.63
N SER A 73 -0.93 7.58 17.83
CA SER A 73 -1.02 6.98 19.15
C SER A 73 0.34 6.45 19.60
N SER A 74 0.64 6.61 20.88
CA SER A 74 1.82 6.01 21.51
C SER A 74 1.37 5.09 22.63
N PHE A 75 1.82 3.87 22.59
CA PHE A 75 1.51 2.84 23.59
C PHE A 75 2.79 2.31 24.21
N GLU A 76 2.71 2.00 25.50
CA GLU A 76 3.79 1.37 26.23
C GLU A 76 3.22 0.23 27.09
N GLY A 77 3.81 -0.96 26.98
CA GLY A 77 3.38 -2.13 27.74
C GLY A 77 3.25 -3.38 26.89
N THR A 78 2.42 -4.33 27.33
CA THR A 78 2.19 -5.59 26.61
C THR A 78 0.81 -5.60 25.98
N LEU A 79 0.74 -5.86 24.69
CA LEU A 79 -0.50 -6.04 23.93
C LEU A 79 -0.72 -7.53 23.69
N ILE A 80 -1.87 -8.04 24.15
CA ILE A 80 -2.29 -9.42 23.91
C ILE A 80 -3.60 -9.37 23.12
N ALA A 81 -3.62 -9.89 21.91
CA ALA A 81 -4.79 -9.94 21.04
C ALA A 81 -5.06 -11.38 20.60
N LYS A 82 -6.35 -11.80 20.64
CA LYS A 82 -6.78 -13.10 20.12
C LYS A 82 -7.11 -13.09 18.62
N GLY A 83 -7.01 -11.95 17.98
CA GLY A 83 -7.31 -11.76 16.57
C GLY A 83 -6.21 -10.98 15.84
N ASN A 84 -6.59 -10.32 14.77
CA ASN A 84 -5.67 -9.54 13.96
C ASN A 84 -5.34 -8.20 14.64
N VAL A 85 -4.12 -7.72 14.43
CA VAL A 85 -3.64 -6.43 14.92
C VAL A 85 -3.18 -5.57 13.76
N ASP A 86 -3.78 -4.41 13.58
CA ASP A 86 -3.33 -3.38 12.64
C ASP A 86 -2.82 -2.17 13.44
N MET A 87 -1.54 -1.90 13.31
CA MET A 87 -0.86 -0.89 14.09
C MET A 87 -0.23 0.17 13.20
N SER A 88 -0.66 1.41 13.38
CA SER A 88 -0.12 2.59 12.70
C SER A 88 0.48 3.61 13.67
N GLY A 89 0.37 3.39 14.99
CA GLY A 89 0.95 4.20 16.07
C GLY A 89 2.29 3.65 16.57
N SER A 90 3.06 4.44 17.30
CA SER A 90 4.30 3.99 17.95
C SER A 90 3.99 3.05 19.10
N PHE A 91 4.75 1.99 19.25
CA PHE A 91 4.59 1.02 20.33
C PHE A 91 5.93 0.69 20.97
N LYS A 92 5.92 0.67 22.32
CA LYS A 92 7.05 0.22 23.13
C LYS A 92 6.61 -0.94 24.02
N GLY A 93 7.17 -2.11 23.82
CA GLY A 93 6.85 -3.30 24.58
C GLY A 93 6.59 -4.53 23.71
N ASP A 94 5.88 -5.51 24.29
CA ASP A 94 5.69 -6.80 23.63
C ASP A 94 4.29 -6.91 23.00
N ILE A 95 4.23 -7.42 21.78
CA ILE A 95 2.98 -7.68 21.06
C ILE A 95 2.84 -9.18 20.88
N MET A 96 1.74 -9.72 21.36
CA MET A 96 1.35 -11.11 21.18
C MET A 96 -0.01 -11.19 20.52
N ALA A 97 -0.09 -11.74 19.31
CA ALA A 97 -1.35 -11.97 18.63
C ALA A 97 -1.45 -13.42 18.14
N GLU A 98 -2.64 -13.99 18.22
CA GLU A 98 -2.91 -15.32 17.66
C GLU A 98 -3.18 -15.27 16.14
N GLY A 99 -3.40 -14.06 15.58
CA GLY A 99 -3.72 -13.84 14.17
C GLY A 99 -2.63 -13.06 13.43
N ASP A 100 -3.09 -12.32 12.42
CA ASP A 100 -2.24 -11.52 11.55
C ASP A 100 -1.85 -10.20 12.22
N ILE A 101 -0.59 -9.84 12.14
CA ILE A 101 -0.06 -8.57 12.63
C ILE A 101 0.38 -7.73 11.43
N VAL A 102 -0.14 -6.52 11.31
CA VAL A 102 0.29 -5.52 10.33
C VAL A 102 0.86 -4.32 11.06
N LEU A 103 2.14 -4.05 10.86
CA LEU A 103 2.85 -2.92 11.45
C LEU A 103 3.19 -1.90 10.38
N ARG A 104 2.79 -0.62 10.61
CA ARG A 104 3.07 0.52 9.73
C ARG A 104 3.76 1.67 10.46
N SER A 105 4.48 1.38 11.52
CA SER A 105 5.14 2.40 12.35
C SER A 105 6.35 1.85 13.08
N SER A 106 6.92 2.62 14.00
CA SER A 106 8.05 2.16 14.80
C SER A 106 7.60 1.29 15.99
N LEU A 107 8.32 0.21 16.20
CA LEU A 107 8.17 -0.69 17.34
C LEU A 107 9.51 -0.87 18.07
N GLU A 108 9.48 -0.69 19.38
CA GLU A 108 10.59 -1.04 20.27
C GLU A 108 10.14 -2.19 21.18
N GLY A 109 10.53 -3.42 20.89
CA GLY A 109 10.15 -4.62 21.65
C GLY A 109 9.91 -5.82 20.76
N ASN A 110 9.26 -6.85 21.31
CA ASN A 110 9.10 -8.13 20.64
C ASN A 110 7.73 -8.27 19.99
N VAL A 111 7.67 -8.93 18.83
CA VAL A 111 6.45 -9.24 18.12
C VAL A 111 6.29 -10.74 18.00
N GLN A 112 5.13 -11.26 18.38
CA GLN A 112 4.77 -12.66 18.20
C GLN A 112 3.39 -12.77 17.57
N GLY A 113 3.29 -13.45 16.41
CA GLY A 113 2.03 -13.65 15.69
C GLY A 113 2.06 -14.85 14.76
N GLU A 114 0.94 -15.12 14.11
CA GLU A 114 0.87 -16.16 13.09
C GLU A 114 1.49 -15.66 11.79
N ASN A 115 1.00 -14.55 11.27
CA ASN A 115 1.59 -13.85 10.12
C ASN A 115 1.96 -12.42 10.51
N VAL A 116 3.17 -12.01 10.20
CA VAL A 116 3.67 -10.67 10.53
C VAL A 116 3.99 -9.94 9.24
N SER A 117 3.33 -8.81 9.01
CA SER A 117 3.56 -7.93 7.87
C SER A 117 4.12 -6.58 8.33
N LEU A 118 5.34 -6.29 7.93
CA LEU A 118 6.07 -5.08 8.27
C LEU A 118 6.09 -4.16 7.05
N ILE A 119 5.37 -3.03 7.10
CA ILE A 119 5.19 -2.11 5.99
C ILE A 119 5.71 -0.74 6.39
N SER A 120 6.79 -0.28 5.76
CA SER A 120 7.39 1.04 6.01
C SER A 120 7.61 1.31 7.50
N CYS A 121 8.17 0.34 8.23
CA CYS A 121 8.30 0.39 9.68
C CYS A 121 9.73 0.16 10.14
N THR A 122 10.03 0.60 11.37
CA THR A 122 11.28 0.30 12.05
C THR A 122 11.00 -0.54 13.28
N VAL A 123 11.58 -1.73 13.35
CA VAL A 123 11.43 -2.66 14.47
C VAL A 123 12.78 -2.83 15.16
N ASN A 124 12.82 -2.53 16.45
CA ASN A 124 13.97 -2.79 17.30
C ASN A 124 13.59 -3.88 18.30
N GLY A 125 13.95 -5.13 18.02
CA GLY A 125 13.63 -6.29 18.85
C GLY A 125 13.40 -7.54 18.04
N ASP A 126 12.91 -8.59 18.69
CA ASP A 126 12.73 -9.89 18.05
C ASP A 126 11.35 -10.02 17.38
N VAL A 127 11.35 -10.56 16.17
CA VAL A 127 10.12 -10.85 15.40
C VAL A 127 9.94 -12.36 15.32
N ARG A 128 8.80 -12.85 15.82
CA ARG A 128 8.44 -14.27 15.77
C ARG A 128 7.13 -14.46 15.01
N ALA A 129 7.22 -15.05 13.84
CA ALA A 129 6.07 -15.41 13.04
C ALA A 129 5.97 -16.94 12.93
N THR A 130 4.88 -17.52 13.37
CA THR A 130 4.71 -18.98 13.32
C THR A 130 4.64 -19.48 11.88
N THR A 131 3.91 -18.78 11.02
CA THR A 131 3.66 -19.18 9.63
C THR A 131 4.51 -18.38 8.65
N SER A 132 4.34 -17.05 8.61
CA SER A 132 5.09 -16.22 7.65
C SER A 132 5.40 -14.82 8.16
N ALA A 133 6.56 -14.31 7.74
CA ALA A 133 6.95 -12.91 7.93
C ALA A 133 7.17 -12.25 6.57
N LYS A 134 6.61 -11.05 6.38
CA LYS A 134 6.80 -10.22 5.20
C LYS A 134 7.36 -8.87 5.59
N LEU A 135 8.44 -8.46 4.93
CA LEU A 135 9.08 -7.15 5.11
C LEU A 135 9.04 -6.39 3.79
N ASP A 136 8.51 -5.19 3.83
CA ASP A 136 8.52 -4.27 2.69
C ASP A 136 9.87 -3.57 2.53
N ALA A 137 10.13 -3.00 1.35
CA ALA A 137 11.40 -2.37 0.98
C ALA A 137 11.84 -1.21 1.89
N GLN A 138 10.88 -0.55 2.54
CA GLN A 138 11.14 0.57 3.46
C GLN A 138 11.18 0.14 4.93
N SER A 139 11.12 -1.16 5.20
CA SER A 139 11.14 -1.69 6.58
C SER A 139 12.56 -1.98 7.02
N ILE A 140 12.86 -1.61 8.28
CA ILE A 140 14.15 -1.88 8.91
C ILE A 140 13.90 -2.69 10.18
N VAL A 141 14.50 -3.85 10.28
CA VAL A 141 14.44 -4.71 11.47
C VAL A 141 15.84 -4.82 12.07
N THR A 142 15.95 -4.48 13.35
CA THR A 142 17.17 -4.64 14.13
C THR A 142 16.87 -5.63 15.27
N GLY A 143 17.38 -6.88 15.15
CA GLY A 143 17.11 -7.96 16.08
C GLY A 143 17.01 -9.30 15.37
N ASN A 144 16.44 -10.29 16.05
CA ASN A 144 16.34 -11.64 15.50
C ASN A 144 14.96 -11.86 14.85
N VAL A 145 14.94 -12.57 13.73
CA VAL A 145 13.71 -12.92 13.02
C VAL A 145 13.56 -14.45 13.01
N TYR A 146 12.49 -14.93 13.61
CA TYR A 146 12.13 -16.33 13.63
C TYR A 146 10.85 -16.53 12.84
N SER A 147 10.87 -17.35 11.80
CA SER A 147 9.66 -17.56 10.99
C SER A 147 9.60 -18.95 10.36
N GLY A 148 8.40 -19.37 9.94
CA GLY A 148 8.25 -20.50 9.04
C GLY A 148 8.77 -20.15 7.66
N ASN A 149 8.18 -19.13 7.06
CA ASN A 149 8.56 -18.58 5.76
C ASN A 149 8.89 -17.09 5.91
N LEU A 150 9.93 -16.61 5.26
CA LEU A 150 10.31 -15.20 5.27
C LEU A 150 10.36 -14.66 3.85
N SER A 151 9.71 -13.53 3.63
CA SER A 151 9.86 -12.74 2.40
C SER A 151 10.30 -11.33 2.77
N SER A 152 11.48 -10.92 2.35
CA SER A 152 12.05 -9.62 2.71
C SER A 152 12.45 -8.84 1.47
N ALA A 153 12.04 -7.58 1.42
CA ALA A 153 12.54 -6.56 0.49
C ALA A 153 13.30 -5.44 1.23
N GLY A 154 13.19 -5.41 2.58
CA GLY A 154 13.78 -4.38 3.45
C GLY A 154 15.15 -4.76 4.01
N THR A 155 15.61 -3.96 4.98
CA THR A 155 16.88 -4.15 5.66
C THR A 155 16.70 -4.93 6.96
N ILE A 156 17.45 -6.00 7.16
CA ILE A 156 17.47 -6.79 8.39
C ILE A 156 18.90 -6.78 8.95
N LYS A 157 19.02 -6.36 10.21
CA LYS A 157 20.27 -6.37 10.97
C LYS A 157 20.13 -7.32 12.15
N GLY A 158 20.71 -8.52 12.04
CA GLY A 158 20.68 -9.55 13.07
C GLY A 158 20.59 -10.95 12.53
N ASN A 159 20.02 -11.87 13.32
CA ASN A 159 19.96 -13.26 12.91
C ASN A 159 18.59 -13.63 12.37
N ILE A 160 18.56 -14.38 11.29
CA ILE A 160 17.34 -14.94 10.71
C ILE A 160 17.35 -16.45 10.87
N GLU A 161 16.31 -16.98 11.44
CA GLU A 161 16.08 -18.41 11.53
C GLU A 161 14.72 -18.75 10.92
N ALA A 162 14.73 -19.36 9.74
CA ALA A 162 13.55 -19.77 9.03
C ALA A 162 13.48 -21.29 8.90
N SER A 163 12.35 -21.86 9.34
CA SER A 163 12.17 -23.31 9.31
C SER A 163 12.00 -23.87 7.89
N ASN A 164 11.48 -23.06 6.97
CA ASN A 164 11.19 -23.49 5.60
C ASN A 164 11.97 -22.66 4.57
N GLN A 165 11.36 -21.61 4.05
CA GLN A 165 11.88 -20.84 2.93
C GLN A 165 12.16 -19.40 3.30
N VAL A 166 13.27 -18.87 2.78
CA VAL A 166 13.58 -17.44 2.78
C VAL A 166 13.64 -16.95 1.35
N VAL A 167 12.91 -15.88 1.06
CA VAL A 167 12.91 -15.17 -0.21
C VAL A 167 13.42 -13.75 0.05
N LEU A 168 14.53 -13.40 -0.57
CA LEU A 168 15.09 -12.06 -0.53
C LEU A 168 14.86 -11.40 -1.89
N ASN A 169 14.02 -10.36 -1.89
CA ASN A 169 13.71 -9.60 -3.09
C ASN A 169 14.88 -8.66 -3.42
N GLY A 170 14.91 -8.10 -4.62
CA GLY A 170 16.04 -7.37 -5.15
C GLY A 170 16.54 -6.15 -4.34
N THR A 171 15.72 -5.60 -3.44
CA THR A 171 16.08 -4.50 -2.53
C THR A 171 16.47 -4.95 -1.13
N ALA A 172 16.43 -6.26 -0.86
CA ALA A 172 16.69 -6.80 0.47
C ALA A 172 18.17 -6.69 0.84
N VAL A 173 18.42 -6.19 2.04
CA VAL A 173 19.77 -6.15 2.64
C VAL A 173 19.72 -6.92 3.95
N LEU A 174 20.58 -7.94 4.07
CA LEU A 174 20.74 -8.72 5.29
C LEU A 174 22.14 -8.53 5.83
N GLU A 175 22.26 -8.04 7.05
CA GLU A 175 23.50 -7.93 7.81
C GLU A 175 23.42 -8.88 9.03
N GLY A 176 24.09 -10.04 8.98
CA GLY A 176 24.10 -11.01 10.08
C GLY A 176 24.10 -12.45 9.64
N ASN A 177 23.51 -13.33 10.44
CA ASN A 177 23.49 -14.75 10.15
C ASN A 177 22.10 -15.20 9.67
N LEU A 178 22.08 -16.06 8.66
CA LEU A 178 20.88 -16.66 8.13
C LEU A 178 20.92 -18.18 8.23
N THR A 179 19.89 -18.76 8.83
CA THR A 179 19.67 -20.20 8.81
C THR A 179 18.29 -20.48 8.18
N ALA A 180 18.27 -21.28 7.11
CA ALA A 180 17.02 -21.62 6.42
C ALA A 180 17.09 -23.03 5.81
N SER A 181 15.92 -23.60 5.48
CA SER A 181 15.88 -24.84 4.68
C SER A 181 16.03 -24.58 3.19
N THR A 182 15.51 -23.47 2.71
CA THR A 182 15.64 -23.04 1.30
C THR A 182 15.83 -21.53 1.26
N LEU A 183 16.75 -21.07 0.43
CA LEU A 183 17.01 -19.66 0.18
C LEU A 183 16.81 -19.36 -1.30
N THR A 184 15.98 -18.35 -1.58
CA THR A 184 15.79 -17.76 -2.90
C THR A 184 16.22 -16.29 -2.83
N MET A 185 17.05 -15.86 -3.75
CA MET A 185 17.49 -14.48 -3.85
C MET A 185 17.16 -13.95 -5.24
N GLU A 186 16.61 -12.75 -5.29
CA GLU A 186 16.43 -12.00 -6.52
C GLU A 186 17.66 -11.15 -6.81
N GLU A 187 17.81 -10.74 -8.06
CA GLU A 187 18.86 -9.85 -8.49
C GLU A 187 18.83 -8.52 -7.73
N GLY A 188 19.96 -8.09 -7.18
CA GLY A 188 20.06 -6.88 -6.36
C GLY A 188 20.06 -7.12 -4.85
N ALA A 189 19.61 -8.29 -4.37
CA ALA A 189 19.65 -8.59 -2.95
C ALA A 189 21.09 -8.74 -2.43
N THR A 190 21.36 -8.20 -1.25
CA THR A 190 22.68 -8.23 -0.61
C THR A 190 22.63 -8.98 0.72
N ILE A 191 23.57 -9.89 0.94
CA ILE A 191 23.77 -10.57 2.22
C ILE A 191 25.19 -10.30 2.70
N GLN A 192 25.33 -9.79 3.91
CA GLN A 192 26.60 -9.64 4.61
C GLN A 192 26.58 -10.49 5.88
N GLY A 193 27.36 -11.56 5.93
CA GLY A 193 27.44 -12.44 7.09
C GLY A 193 27.53 -13.91 6.72
N ASN A 194 27.12 -14.77 7.65
CA ASN A 194 27.16 -16.20 7.45
C ASN A 194 25.76 -16.74 7.12
N PHE A 195 25.67 -17.59 6.12
CA PHE A 195 24.42 -18.27 5.83
C PHE A 195 24.59 -19.79 5.87
N ARG A 196 23.63 -20.45 6.47
CA ARG A 196 23.57 -21.90 6.59
C ARG A 196 22.25 -22.41 6.01
N ILE A 197 22.34 -23.24 5.00
CA ILE A 197 21.19 -23.95 4.46
C ILE A 197 21.18 -25.34 5.05
N SER A 198 20.18 -25.61 5.90
CA SER A 198 20.00 -26.89 6.57
C SER A 198 18.70 -27.53 6.06
N ARG A 199 18.81 -28.51 5.18
CA ARG A 199 17.64 -29.28 4.76
C ARG A 199 17.13 -30.07 5.97
N LYS A 200 15.93 -29.77 6.43
CA LYS A 200 15.23 -30.64 7.37
C LYS A 200 14.96 -31.94 6.64
N ALA A 201 15.63 -33.01 7.03
CA ALA A 201 15.34 -34.35 6.50
C ALA A 201 13.84 -34.62 6.78
N LYS A 202 13.09 -34.90 5.71
CA LYS A 202 11.71 -35.31 5.82
C LYS A 202 11.75 -36.71 6.46
N ALA A 203 11.37 -36.78 7.74
CA ALA A 203 11.12 -38.05 8.41
C ALA A 203 9.82 -38.66 7.91
#